data_98fa86caa7c7801299fbbb0692f494f5
#
_entry.id   98fa86caa7c7801299fbbb0692f494f5
#
_cell.length_a   1.000
_cell.length_b   1.000
_cell.length_c   1.000
_cell.angle_alpha   90.00
_cell.angle_beta   90.00
_cell.angle_gamma   90.00
#
_symmetry.space_group_name_H-M   'P 1'
#
loop_
_entity.id
_entity.type
_entity.pdbx_description
1 polymer ?
#
loop_
_entity_poly.entity_id
_entity_poly.type
_entity_poly.pdbx_seq_one_letter_code
_entity_poly.pdbx_strand_id
1 'polypeptide(L)'
;VATVGLADAAASSRDPRLAQLALRGRPPAPSILIPKPVNEGRVLEVLKGLGAARMPGITADSAAAVDPKVGQARLDPQGRQEVLRPLAERLAKSTQTVDLNRLDEGLAKLHAEGTSARLDETVMIQLEALVSLTERPAVAVNWRTTPDGRQVQTIDTDDPDLGRFSGLLALARQDLEDGPLQAVGRIDGDGIHLGTGFVVGPGVVMTNRHVLEDFASPLPRADTPRRWQMVRAATIDFSPSGNDPAQKFAIEEVAFAGPQQINRLPISFDKLDLALLRVQTVNAAGKALPEPFRVNADSGWRGADANLFVVGFPAPPTTVPRDERGALRHDVVERLRELFGLNYRRKYFSPGLAQAARTWVFDHDATTLGGNSGSVVGHLTGDLPAVGLHFAGDWLRANHAHDLAQVRLTTPGLAALVP
;
A
#
# COMPACT_ATOMS: atom_id res chain seq x y z
N VAL A 1 -19.50 22.39 -18.16
CA VAL A 1 -18.82 22.13 -16.88
C VAL A 1 -17.44 21.64 -17.24
N ALA A 2 -16.40 22.45 -16.97
CA ALA A 2 -15.05 22.25 -17.44
C ALA A 2 -14.38 21.07 -16.70
N THR A 3 -13.98 20.06 -17.42
CA THR A 3 -13.00 19.05 -17.00
C THR A 3 -11.62 19.72 -16.95
N VAL A 4 -11.18 20.15 -15.78
CA VAL A 4 -9.78 20.49 -15.55
C VAL A 4 -9.03 19.17 -15.51
N GLY A 5 -8.29 18.87 -16.57
CA GLY A 5 -7.49 17.64 -16.68
C GLY A 5 -6.35 17.63 -15.67
N LEU A 6 -5.99 16.44 -15.20
CA LEU A 6 -4.81 16.20 -14.34
C LEU A 6 -3.51 16.80 -14.94
N ALA A 7 -3.47 17.03 -16.25
CA ALA A 7 -2.38 17.71 -16.93
C ALA A 7 -2.24 19.19 -16.54
N ASP A 8 -3.35 19.89 -16.29
CA ASP A 8 -3.34 21.31 -15.89
C ASP A 8 -2.88 21.49 -14.44
N ALA A 9 -3.14 20.52 -13.58
CA ALA A 9 -2.62 20.53 -12.20
C ALA A 9 -1.10 20.33 -12.16
N ALA A 10 -0.54 19.55 -13.10
CA ALA A 10 0.91 19.34 -13.23
C ALA A 10 1.61 20.59 -13.81
N ALA A 11 0.95 21.31 -14.72
CA ALA A 11 1.49 22.53 -15.32
C ALA A 11 1.54 23.73 -14.37
N SER A 12 0.70 23.74 -13.33
CA SER A 12 0.68 24.80 -12.32
C SER A 12 1.58 24.49 -11.10
N SER A 13 2.13 23.27 -11.00
CA SER A 13 3.02 22.87 -9.91
C SER A 13 4.42 23.45 -10.12
N ARG A 14 4.92 24.17 -9.12
CA ARG A 14 6.32 24.63 -9.08
C ARG A 14 7.32 23.52 -8.71
N ASP A 15 6.91 22.26 -8.67
CA ASP A 15 7.80 21.13 -8.39
C ASP A 15 8.53 20.70 -9.68
N PRO A 16 9.84 20.97 -9.80
CA PRO A 16 10.61 20.64 -11.00
C PRO A 16 10.66 19.13 -11.31
N ARG A 17 10.32 18.26 -10.34
CA ARG A 17 10.25 16.81 -10.54
C ARG A 17 9.00 16.39 -11.30
N LEU A 18 7.87 17.09 -11.10
CA LEU A 18 6.65 16.85 -11.87
C LEU A 18 6.82 17.29 -13.33
N ALA A 19 7.55 18.40 -13.56
CA ALA A 19 7.91 18.85 -14.90
C ALA A 19 8.87 17.90 -15.62
N GLN A 20 9.85 17.30 -14.91
CA GLN A 20 10.77 16.31 -15.48
C GLN A 20 10.09 14.98 -15.80
N LEU A 21 9.09 14.55 -15.02
CA LEU A 21 8.30 13.36 -15.31
C LEU A 21 7.42 13.53 -16.56
N ALA A 22 6.87 14.72 -16.77
CA ALA A 22 6.09 15.04 -17.97
C ALA A 22 6.95 15.07 -19.26
N LEU A 23 8.24 15.41 -19.15
CA LEU A 23 9.17 15.48 -20.29
C LEU A 23 9.82 14.13 -20.65
N ARG A 24 9.77 13.11 -19.78
CA ARG A 24 10.37 11.79 -20.03
C ARG A 24 9.42 10.76 -20.66
N GLY A 25 8.23 11.13 -21.01
CA GLY A 25 7.20 10.26 -21.58
C GLY A 25 7.39 9.95 -23.08
N ARG A 26 8.55 9.39 -23.50
CA ARG A 26 8.60 8.65 -24.77
C ARG A 26 8.27 7.19 -24.48
N PRO A 27 7.22 6.62 -25.08
CA PRO A 27 6.87 5.22 -24.86
C PRO A 27 8.01 4.32 -25.36
N PRO A 28 8.34 3.23 -24.64
CA PRO A 28 9.18 2.18 -25.17
C PRO A 28 8.50 1.55 -26.39
N ALA A 29 9.30 1.12 -27.36
CA ALA A 29 8.81 0.43 -28.56
C ALA A 29 7.93 -0.77 -28.20
N PRO A 30 6.87 -1.05 -28.97
CA PRO A 30 5.93 -2.10 -28.64
C PRO A 30 6.61 -3.47 -28.67
N SER A 31 6.67 -4.13 -27.52
CA SER A 31 6.95 -5.57 -27.49
C SER A 31 5.76 -6.30 -28.10
N ILE A 32 6.03 -7.10 -29.10
CA ILE A 32 5.02 -7.96 -29.73
C ILE A 32 4.60 -9.00 -28.67
N LEU A 33 3.53 -8.71 -27.95
CA LEU A 33 2.86 -9.67 -27.07
C LEU A 33 1.88 -10.46 -27.93
N ILE A 34 2.13 -11.77 -28.04
CA ILE A 34 1.19 -12.74 -28.60
C ILE A 34 -0.10 -12.63 -27.75
N PRO A 35 -1.26 -12.37 -28.34
CA PRO A 35 -2.51 -12.27 -27.60
C PRO A 35 -2.84 -13.63 -26.96
N LYS A 36 -2.70 -13.75 -25.64
CA LYS A 36 -3.41 -14.80 -24.89
C LYS A 36 -4.92 -14.54 -25.01
N PRO A 37 -5.76 -15.58 -25.06
CA PRO A 37 -7.19 -15.39 -24.99
C PRO A 37 -7.53 -14.71 -23.66
N VAL A 38 -7.78 -13.42 -23.74
CA VAL A 38 -7.78 -12.47 -22.61
C VAL A 38 -8.89 -12.75 -21.60
N ASN A 39 -9.87 -13.60 -21.96
CA ASN A 39 -11.10 -13.76 -21.19
C ASN A 39 -11.06 -14.89 -20.13
N GLU A 40 -10.47 -16.05 -20.47
CA GLU A 40 -10.53 -17.23 -19.57
C GLU A 40 -9.68 -17.05 -18.29
N GLY A 41 -8.51 -16.45 -18.41
CA GLY A 41 -7.65 -16.19 -17.26
C GLY A 41 -8.24 -15.17 -16.28
N ARG A 42 -8.90 -14.13 -16.81
CA ARG A 42 -9.56 -13.11 -15.99
C ARG A 42 -10.81 -13.67 -15.28
N VAL A 43 -11.60 -14.48 -15.98
CA VAL A 43 -12.74 -15.18 -15.39
C VAL A 43 -12.29 -16.12 -14.27
N LEU A 44 -11.19 -16.83 -14.50
CA LEU A 44 -10.59 -17.71 -13.49
C LEU A 44 -10.21 -16.94 -12.22
N GLU A 45 -9.54 -15.79 -12.33
CA GLU A 45 -9.15 -14.97 -11.20
C GLU A 45 -10.37 -14.38 -10.45
N VAL A 46 -11.38 -13.92 -11.17
CA VAL A 46 -12.64 -13.47 -10.56
C VAL A 46 -13.31 -14.59 -9.76
N LEU A 47 -13.41 -15.79 -10.31
CA LEU A 47 -14.03 -16.93 -9.60
C LEU A 47 -13.23 -17.35 -8.37
N LYS A 48 -11.90 -17.34 -8.44
CA LYS A 48 -11.02 -17.60 -7.29
C LYS A 48 -11.22 -16.54 -6.20
N GLY A 49 -11.21 -15.26 -6.56
CA GLY A 49 -11.43 -14.16 -5.64
C GLY A 49 -12.80 -14.22 -4.97
N LEU A 50 -13.87 -14.42 -5.71
CA LEU A 50 -15.22 -14.61 -5.16
C LEU A 50 -15.30 -15.87 -4.27
N GLY A 51 -14.51 -16.90 -4.55
CA GLY A 51 -14.36 -18.09 -3.71
C GLY A 51 -13.64 -17.80 -2.39
N ALA A 52 -12.58 -17.03 -2.44
CA ALA A 52 -11.73 -16.68 -1.30
C ALA A 52 -12.42 -15.74 -0.31
N ALA A 53 -13.21 -14.79 -0.80
CA ALA A 53 -13.78 -13.67 -0.02
C ALA A 53 -14.66 -14.08 1.19
N ARG A 54 -14.94 -15.35 1.43
CA ARG A 54 -15.85 -15.80 2.50
C ARG A 54 -15.45 -17.05 3.27
N MET A 55 -14.24 -17.53 3.12
CA MET A 55 -13.81 -18.70 3.90
C MET A 55 -12.97 -18.25 5.10
N PRO A 56 -13.44 -18.32 6.36
CA PRO A 56 -12.61 -18.08 7.52
C PRO A 56 -11.38 -18.99 7.46
N GLY A 57 -10.16 -18.42 7.46
CA GLY A 57 -8.90 -19.18 7.41
C GLY A 57 -8.41 -19.59 6.02
N ILE A 58 -9.07 -19.18 4.94
CA ILE A 58 -8.52 -19.30 3.60
C ILE A 58 -7.72 -18.02 3.23
N THR A 59 -6.64 -18.20 2.74
CA THR A 59 -5.43 -17.47 2.54
C THR A 59 -5.13 -17.24 1.04
N ALA A 60 -4.27 -16.29 0.64
CA ALA A 60 -4.03 -15.95 -0.77
C ALA A 60 -3.42 -17.08 -1.60
N ASP A 61 -2.57 -17.94 -1.01
CA ASP A 61 -2.12 -19.18 -1.68
C ASP A 61 -3.26 -20.18 -1.78
N SER A 62 -4.17 -20.20 -0.82
CA SER A 62 -5.39 -20.96 -0.96
C SER A 62 -6.40 -20.24 -1.87
N ALA A 63 -6.35 -18.92 -2.07
CA ALA A 63 -7.10 -18.26 -3.13
C ALA A 63 -6.52 -18.58 -4.52
N ALA A 64 -5.21 -18.64 -4.67
CA ALA A 64 -4.55 -19.20 -5.87
C ALA A 64 -4.82 -20.70 -6.01
N ALA A 65 -5.00 -21.44 -4.90
CA ALA A 65 -5.36 -22.83 -4.80
C ALA A 65 -6.89 -23.06 -4.65
N VAL A 66 -7.70 -22.00 -4.50
CA VAL A 66 -9.17 -22.13 -4.47
C VAL A 66 -9.62 -22.68 -5.81
N ASP A 67 -10.24 -23.84 -5.77
CA ASP A 67 -10.91 -24.38 -6.96
C ASP A 67 -11.95 -23.35 -7.44
N PRO A 68 -11.84 -22.85 -8.67
CA PRO A 68 -12.81 -21.89 -9.22
C PRO A 68 -14.25 -22.35 -9.08
N LYS A 69 -14.50 -23.66 -9.00
CA LYS A 69 -15.80 -24.26 -8.74
C LYS A 69 -16.38 -23.83 -7.39
N VAL A 70 -15.56 -23.51 -6.40
CA VAL A 70 -16.03 -22.98 -5.12
C VAL A 70 -16.63 -21.59 -5.31
N GLY A 71 -15.94 -20.69 -6.03
CA GLY A 71 -16.48 -19.39 -6.39
C GLY A 71 -17.74 -19.50 -7.27
N GLN A 72 -17.70 -20.40 -8.24
CA GLN A 72 -18.86 -20.68 -9.11
C GLN A 72 -20.09 -21.16 -8.33
N ALA A 73 -19.92 -22.12 -7.42
CA ALA A 73 -21.01 -22.67 -6.60
C ALA A 73 -21.65 -21.62 -5.68
N ARG A 74 -20.88 -20.60 -5.29
CA ARG A 74 -21.35 -19.49 -4.42
C ARG A 74 -22.16 -18.42 -5.14
N LEU A 75 -22.21 -18.45 -6.45
CA LEU A 75 -22.97 -17.51 -7.24
C LEU A 75 -24.41 -18.00 -7.51
N ASP A 76 -24.94 -18.86 -6.67
CA ASP A 76 -26.36 -19.14 -6.65
C ASP A 76 -27.18 -17.85 -6.40
N PRO A 77 -28.50 -17.81 -6.61
CA PRO A 77 -29.27 -16.59 -6.47
C PRO A 77 -29.10 -15.87 -5.13
N GLN A 78 -28.97 -16.61 -4.03
CA GLN A 78 -28.75 -16.03 -2.71
C GLN A 78 -27.32 -15.47 -2.56
N GLY A 79 -26.31 -16.21 -2.99
CA GLY A 79 -24.91 -15.79 -2.95
C GLY A 79 -24.65 -14.56 -3.80
N ARG A 80 -25.30 -14.43 -4.97
CA ARG A 80 -25.21 -13.20 -5.78
C ARG A 80 -25.77 -11.99 -5.07
N GLN A 81 -26.91 -12.12 -4.41
CA GLN A 81 -27.51 -11.05 -3.60
C GLN A 81 -26.56 -10.60 -2.48
N GLU A 82 -25.89 -11.54 -1.83
CA GLU A 82 -24.93 -11.25 -0.78
C GLU A 82 -23.65 -10.55 -1.30
N VAL A 83 -23.23 -10.86 -2.52
CA VAL A 83 -22.12 -10.18 -3.20
C VAL A 83 -22.49 -8.76 -3.63
N LEU A 84 -23.72 -8.58 -4.14
CA LEU A 84 -24.16 -7.30 -4.68
C LEU A 84 -24.66 -6.32 -3.60
N ARG A 85 -25.12 -6.80 -2.43
CA ARG A 85 -25.68 -5.94 -1.38
C ARG A 85 -24.71 -4.86 -0.89
N PRO A 86 -23.44 -5.16 -0.53
CA PRO A 86 -22.48 -4.12 -0.11
C PRO A 86 -22.26 -3.07 -1.19
N LEU A 87 -22.20 -3.49 -2.47
CA LEU A 87 -22.10 -2.59 -3.61
C LEU A 87 -23.32 -1.70 -3.76
N ALA A 88 -24.53 -2.27 -3.65
CA ALA A 88 -25.78 -1.52 -3.71
C ALA A 88 -25.89 -0.47 -2.59
N GLU A 89 -25.52 -0.83 -1.36
CA GLU A 89 -25.51 0.08 -0.21
C GLU A 89 -24.53 1.25 -0.40
N ARG A 90 -23.40 1.00 -1.05
CA ARG A 90 -22.43 2.05 -1.42
C ARG A 90 -22.95 2.96 -2.51
N LEU A 91 -23.49 2.38 -3.58
CA LEU A 91 -24.03 3.15 -4.69
C LEU A 91 -25.18 4.06 -4.25
N ALA A 92 -25.99 3.63 -3.27
CA ALA A 92 -27.04 4.47 -2.68
C ALA A 92 -26.49 5.75 -2.00
N LYS A 93 -25.23 5.75 -1.61
CA LYS A 93 -24.54 6.89 -0.97
C LYS A 93 -23.64 7.67 -1.95
N SER A 94 -23.57 7.26 -3.21
CA SER A 94 -22.70 7.82 -4.24
C SER A 94 -23.51 8.38 -5.41
N THR A 95 -22.89 9.27 -6.20
CA THR A 95 -23.46 9.78 -7.45
C THR A 95 -23.20 8.86 -8.64
N GLN A 96 -22.64 7.67 -8.40
CA GLN A 96 -22.29 6.73 -9.43
C GLN A 96 -23.46 5.84 -9.82
N THR A 97 -23.57 5.56 -11.11
CA THR A 97 -24.51 4.59 -11.67
C THR A 97 -23.76 3.36 -12.15
N VAL A 98 -23.80 2.29 -11.37
CA VAL A 98 -23.43 0.95 -11.82
C VAL A 98 -24.71 0.21 -12.16
N ASP A 99 -24.73 -0.44 -13.31
CA ASP A 99 -25.87 -1.28 -13.70
C ASP A 99 -25.81 -2.62 -12.95
N LEU A 100 -26.42 -2.63 -11.75
CA LEU A 100 -26.45 -3.79 -10.88
C LEU A 100 -27.16 -5.00 -11.54
N ASN A 101 -28.13 -4.76 -12.45
CA ASN A 101 -28.79 -5.84 -13.14
C ASN A 101 -27.85 -6.53 -14.12
N ARG A 102 -27.08 -5.75 -14.87
CA ARG A 102 -26.06 -6.27 -15.78
C ARG A 102 -24.93 -6.99 -15.06
N LEU A 103 -24.57 -6.52 -13.88
CA LEU A 103 -23.59 -7.17 -13.03
C LEU A 103 -24.13 -8.51 -12.47
N ASP A 104 -25.40 -8.55 -12.03
CA ASP A 104 -26.06 -9.79 -11.59
C ASP A 104 -26.19 -10.81 -12.75
N GLU A 105 -26.51 -10.35 -13.95
CA GLU A 105 -26.51 -11.21 -15.15
C GLU A 105 -25.11 -11.80 -15.42
N GLY A 106 -24.06 -11.00 -15.25
CA GLY A 106 -22.67 -11.46 -15.36
C GLY A 106 -22.31 -12.53 -14.33
N LEU A 107 -22.70 -12.31 -13.07
CA LEU A 107 -22.52 -13.28 -11.99
C LEU A 107 -23.34 -14.56 -12.22
N ALA A 108 -24.56 -14.44 -12.71
CA ALA A 108 -25.41 -15.59 -13.09
C ALA A 108 -24.77 -16.42 -14.21
N LYS A 109 -24.16 -15.76 -15.18
CA LYS A 109 -23.43 -16.42 -16.26
C LYS A 109 -22.16 -17.12 -15.76
N LEU A 110 -21.40 -16.50 -14.83
CA LEU A 110 -20.30 -17.16 -14.16
C LEU A 110 -20.74 -18.40 -13.37
N HIS A 111 -21.90 -18.33 -12.72
CA HIS A 111 -22.47 -19.47 -12.03
C HIS A 111 -22.81 -20.64 -13.01
N ALA A 112 -23.39 -20.32 -14.13
CA ALA A 112 -23.83 -21.33 -15.11
C ALA A 112 -22.65 -21.93 -15.90
N GLU A 113 -21.73 -21.11 -16.36
CA GLU A 113 -20.69 -21.47 -17.34
C GLU A 113 -19.28 -21.62 -16.71
N GLY A 114 -19.07 -21.16 -15.48
CA GLY A 114 -17.78 -21.21 -14.79
C GLY A 114 -16.67 -20.49 -15.56
N THR A 115 -15.52 -21.11 -15.69
CA THR A 115 -14.34 -20.55 -16.39
C THR A 115 -14.54 -20.39 -17.89
N SER A 116 -15.55 -21.02 -18.50
CA SER A 116 -15.87 -20.85 -19.91
C SER A 116 -16.81 -19.68 -20.21
N ALA A 117 -17.27 -18.96 -19.18
CA ALA A 117 -18.12 -17.79 -19.33
C ALA A 117 -17.48 -16.71 -20.20
N ARG A 118 -18.19 -16.24 -21.21
CA ARG A 118 -17.78 -15.09 -22.03
C ARG A 118 -18.59 -13.88 -21.61
N LEU A 119 -17.93 -12.99 -20.88
CA LEU A 119 -18.48 -11.73 -20.40
C LEU A 119 -18.04 -10.58 -21.29
N ASP A 120 -18.86 -9.55 -21.38
CA ASP A 120 -18.39 -8.33 -22.03
C ASP A 120 -17.36 -7.61 -21.15
N GLU A 121 -16.55 -6.78 -21.77
CA GLU A 121 -15.44 -6.09 -21.11
C GLU A 121 -15.90 -5.22 -19.94
N THR A 122 -17.05 -4.56 -20.06
CA THR A 122 -17.60 -3.70 -19.01
C THR A 122 -17.98 -4.52 -17.78
N VAL A 123 -18.62 -5.66 -17.96
CA VAL A 123 -18.98 -6.58 -16.87
C VAL A 123 -17.71 -7.16 -16.23
N MET A 124 -16.71 -7.55 -17.03
CA MET A 124 -15.43 -8.06 -16.51
C MET A 124 -14.74 -7.03 -15.64
N ILE A 125 -14.63 -5.79 -16.08
CA ILE A 125 -14.02 -4.68 -15.32
C ILE A 125 -14.78 -4.49 -14.00
N GLN A 126 -16.10 -4.49 -14.01
CA GLN A 126 -16.91 -4.33 -12.79
C GLN A 126 -16.74 -5.50 -11.82
N LEU A 127 -16.64 -6.72 -12.32
CA LEU A 127 -16.41 -7.92 -11.50
C LEU A 127 -15.00 -7.94 -10.90
N GLU A 128 -13.98 -7.56 -11.66
CA GLU A 128 -12.60 -7.39 -11.17
C GLU A 128 -12.52 -6.28 -10.12
N ALA A 129 -13.22 -5.16 -10.35
CA ALA A 129 -13.34 -4.09 -9.37
C ALA A 129 -14.05 -4.58 -8.11
N LEU A 130 -15.14 -5.34 -8.23
CA LEU A 130 -15.85 -5.92 -7.08
C LEU A 130 -14.94 -6.83 -6.26
N VAL A 131 -14.18 -7.72 -6.89
CA VAL A 131 -13.21 -8.59 -6.21
C VAL A 131 -12.11 -7.75 -5.56
N SER A 132 -11.56 -6.77 -6.27
CA SER A 132 -10.53 -5.87 -5.73
C SER A 132 -11.05 -5.01 -4.59
N LEU A 133 -12.32 -4.58 -4.63
CA LEU A 133 -12.97 -3.80 -3.57
C LEU A 133 -13.07 -4.57 -2.26
N THR A 134 -13.36 -5.87 -2.33
CA THR A 134 -13.52 -6.73 -1.15
C THR A 134 -12.19 -7.24 -0.60
N GLU A 135 -11.10 -7.17 -1.37
CA GLU A 135 -9.82 -7.80 -1.03
C GLU A 135 -8.70 -6.82 -0.64
N ARG A 136 -8.80 -5.54 -1.02
CA ARG A 136 -7.72 -4.56 -0.83
C ARG A 136 -8.23 -3.22 -0.30
N PRO A 137 -8.77 -3.18 0.92
CA PRO A 137 -9.24 -1.93 1.49
C PRO A 137 -8.08 -1.00 1.87
N ALA A 138 -8.40 0.29 2.01
CA ALA A 138 -7.53 1.28 2.62
C ALA A 138 -8.39 2.19 3.48
N VAL A 139 -8.21 2.17 4.80
CA VAL A 139 -8.99 2.96 5.74
C VAL A 139 -8.16 4.08 6.33
N ALA A 140 -8.77 5.25 6.47
CA ALA A 140 -8.08 6.40 7.01
C ALA A 140 -7.82 6.23 8.51
N VAL A 141 -6.59 6.53 8.93
CA VAL A 141 -6.26 6.67 10.36
C VAL A 141 -6.75 8.02 10.85
N ASN A 142 -7.37 8.05 12.02
CA ASN A 142 -7.94 9.24 12.63
C ASN A 142 -7.49 9.38 14.09
N TRP A 143 -7.68 10.58 14.67
CA TRP A 143 -7.57 10.77 16.10
C TRP A 143 -8.86 10.33 16.81
N ARG A 144 -8.71 9.66 17.93
CA ARG A 144 -9.79 9.34 18.87
C ARG A 144 -9.38 9.78 20.28
N THR A 145 -10.30 10.40 21.00
CA THR A 145 -10.12 10.67 22.43
C THR A 145 -10.60 9.46 23.20
N THR A 146 -9.74 8.89 24.02
CA THR A 146 -10.08 7.80 24.93
C THR A 146 -10.90 8.31 26.13
N PRO A 147 -11.62 7.47 26.86
CA PRO A 147 -12.41 7.91 28.03
C PRO A 147 -11.59 8.62 29.13
N ASP A 148 -10.29 8.31 29.23
CA ASP A 148 -9.32 8.98 30.12
C ASP A 148 -8.71 10.27 29.54
N GLY A 149 -9.19 10.72 28.39
CA GLY A 149 -8.80 11.99 27.74
C GLY A 149 -7.55 11.93 26.87
N ARG A 150 -6.91 10.77 26.71
CA ARG A 150 -5.75 10.63 25.81
C ARG A 150 -6.16 10.68 24.34
N GLN A 151 -5.30 11.25 23.49
CA GLN A 151 -5.44 11.19 22.04
C GLN A 151 -4.68 9.97 21.51
N VAL A 152 -5.40 9.04 20.88
CA VAL A 152 -4.82 7.87 20.22
C VAL A 152 -5.18 7.86 18.75
N GLN A 153 -4.32 7.28 17.93
CA GLN A 153 -4.62 7.06 16.52
C GLN A 153 -5.38 5.75 16.37
N THR A 154 -6.45 5.75 15.62
CA THR A 154 -7.35 4.62 15.43
C THR A 154 -7.80 4.48 13.98
N ILE A 155 -8.28 3.31 13.63
CA ILE A 155 -9.02 3.02 12.40
C ILE A 155 -10.47 2.69 12.74
N ASP A 156 -11.36 2.93 11.79
CA ASP A 156 -12.73 2.44 11.90
C ASP A 156 -12.74 0.93 11.56
N THR A 157 -12.86 0.08 12.59
CA THR A 157 -12.90 -1.38 12.42
C THR A 157 -14.25 -1.88 11.93
N ASP A 158 -15.29 -1.03 11.97
CA ASP A 158 -16.62 -1.32 11.47
C ASP A 158 -16.81 -0.87 10.01
N ASP A 159 -15.75 -0.29 9.40
CA ASP A 159 -15.78 0.09 7.99
C ASP A 159 -16.09 -1.14 7.12
N PRO A 160 -17.19 -1.12 6.36
CA PRO A 160 -17.61 -2.26 5.54
C PRO A 160 -16.58 -2.65 4.47
N ASP A 161 -15.68 -1.72 4.11
CA ASP A 161 -14.63 -1.96 3.15
C ASP A 161 -13.55 -2.90 3.67
N LEU A 162 -13.43 -3.04 4.99
CA LEU A 162 -12.50 -4.00 5.60
C LEU A 162 -12.88 -5.46 5.33
N GLY A 163 -14.15 -5.74 5.00
CA GLY A 163 -14.59 -7.06 4.59
C GLY A 163 -14.13 -8.17 5.55
N ARG A 164 -13.36 -9.12 5.04
CA ARG A 164 -12.84 -10.26 5.82
C ARG A 164 -11.86 -9.88 6.93
N PHE A 165 -11.25 -8.70 6.87
CA PHE A 165 -10.31 -8.25 7.90
C PHE A 165 -10.99 -7.63 9.12
N SER A 166 -12.28 -7.26 9.04
CA SER A 166 -12.99 -6.53 10.11
C SER A 166 -12.92 -7.26 11.46
N GLY A 167 -13.21 -8.56 11.50
CA GLY A 167 -13.15 -9.34 12.74
C GLY A 167 -11.75 -9.44 13.34
N LEU A 168 -10.72 -9.62 12.50
CA LEU A 168 -9.34 -9.68 12.94
C LEU A 168 -8.85 -8.31 13.46
N LEU A 169 -9.22 -7.23 12.77
CA LEU A 169 -8.88 -5.87 13.16
C LEU A 169 -9.63 -5.40 14.42
N ALA A 170 -10.85 -5.86 14.62
CA ALA A 170 -11.58 -5.60 15.86
C ALA A 170 -10.86 -6.22 17.07
N LEU A 171 -10.27 -7.41 16.92
CA LEU A 171 -9.45 -8.05 17.95
C LEU A 171 -8.11 -7.34 18.16
N ALA A 172 -7.46 -6.87 17.08
CA ALA A 172 -6.16 -6.22 17.12
C ALA A 172 -6.25 -4.70 17.41
N ARG A 173 -7.45 -4.14 17.55
CA ARG A 173 -7.67 -2.69 17.64
C ARG A 173 -6.86 -2.02 18.72
N GLN A 174 -6.89 -2.57 19.95
CA GLN A 174 -6.20 -2.00 21.09
C GLN A 174 -4.68 -2.00 20.85
N ASP A 175 -4.13 -3.11 20.37
CA ASP A 175 -2.71 -3.24 20.09
C ASP A 175 -2.26 -2.27 18.95
N LEU A 176 -3.12 -2.04 17.96
CA LEU A 176 -2.86 -1.05 16.90
C LEU A 176 -2.84 0.39 17.44
N GLU A 177 -3.78 0.73 18.34
CA GLU A 177 -3.91 2.06 18.95
C GLU A 177 -2.77 2.35 19.93
N ASP A 178 -2.26 1.34 20.65
CA ASP A 178 -1.24 1.50 21.69
C ASP A 178 0.18 1.71 21.13
N GLY A 179 0.43 1.44 19.85
CA GLY A 179 1.78 1.59 19.29
C GLY A 179 1.87 1.78 17.78
N PRO A 180 1.59 0.75 16.98
CA PRO A 180 1.93 0.71 15.55
C PRO A 180 1.44 1.89 14.72
N LEU A 181 0.20 2.35 14.92
CA LEU A 181 -0.33 3.48 14.16
C LEU A 181 0.41 4.79 14.45
N GLN A 182 0.89 4.96 15.69
CA GLN A 182 1.58 6.19 16.11
C GLN A 182 3.02 6.22 15.62
N ALA A 183 3.66 5.07 15.43
CA ALA A 183 5.06 4.95 15.06
C ALA A 183 5.36 5.19 13.58
N VAL A 184 4.34 5.41 12.74
CA VAL A 184 4.51 5.68 11.30
C VAL A 184 4.30 7.15 11.00
N GLY A 185 5.22 7.77 10.27
CA GLY A 185 5.19 9.19 9.94
C GLY A 185 5.42 9.49 8.46
N ARG A 186 4.95 10.67 8.03
CA ARG A 186 5.19 11.22 6.71
C ARG A 186 6.53 11.93 6.67
N ILE A 187 7.38 11.59 5.73
CA ILE A 187 8.66 12.26 5.51
C ILE A 187 8.46 13.39 4.52
N ASP A 188 8.82 14.60 4.94
CA ASP A 188 8.80 15.82 4.12
C ASP A 188 10.22 16.38 3.98
N GLY A 189 10.57 16.89 2.79
CA GLY A 189 11.74 17.71 2.54
C GLY A 189 11.31 19.08 2.05
N ASP A 190 11.68 20.16 2.76
CA ASP A 190 11.22 21.53 2.49
C ASP A 190 9.69 21.64 2.36
N GLY A 191 8.93 20.88 3.17
CA GLY A 191 7.47 20.84 3.14
C GLY A 191 6.85 20.03 2.00
N ILE A 192 7.65 19.36 1.17
CA ILE A 192 7.20 18.49 0.09
C ILE A 192 7.16 17.05 0.60
N HIS A 193 6.03 16.37 0.42
CA HIS A 193 5.89 14.96 0.75
C HIS A 193 6.82 14.09 -0.12
N LEU A 194 7.74 13.37 0.50
CA LEU A 194 8.74 12.52 -0.14
C LEU A 194 8.45 11.03 -0.02
N GLY A 195 7.91 10.62 1.12
CA GLY A 195 7.63 9.22 1.44
C GLY A 195 7.13 9.03 2.86
N THR A 196 7.25 7.81 3.32
CA THR A 196 6.85 7.34 4.66
C THR A 196 8.07 6.81 5.41
N GLY A 197 8.04 6.83 6.72
CA GLY A 197 9.02 6.16 7.57
C GLY A 197 8.37 5.69 8.87
N PHE A 198 9.03 4.80 9.60
CA PHE A 198 8.54 4.30 10.87
C PHE A 198 9.67 4.12 11.89
N VAL A 199 9.34 4.28 13.16
CA VAL A 199 10.31 4.16 14.27
C VAL A 199 10.68 2.70 14.46
N VAL A 200 11.99 2.40 14.51
CA VAL A 200 12.53 1.03 14.69
C VAL A 200 13.48 0.91 15.87
N GLY A 201 13.76 2.01 16.54
CA GLY A 201 14.62 2.06 17.72
C GLY A 201 14.67 3.46 18.31
N PRO A 202 15.29 3.66 19.47
CA PRO A 202 15.42 4.98 20.11
C PRO A 202 16.07 5.99 19.19
N GLY A 203 15.33 6.99 18.74
CA GLY A 203 15.80 8.01 17.81
C GLY A 203 16.14 7.50 16.40
N VAL A 204 15.62 6.34 16.01
CA VAL A 204 15.89 5.73 14.69
C VAL A 204 14.60 5.47 13.92
N VAL A 205 14.53 6.01 12.71
CA VAL A 205 13.45 5.82 11.75
C VAL A 205 13.97 5.04 10.54
N MET A 206 13.20 4.06 10.09
CA MET A 206 13.45 3.32 8.85
C MET A 206 12.61 3.90 7.71
N THR A 207 13.22 4.00 6.53
CA THR A 207 12.56 4.38 5.27
C THR A 207 13.32 3.76 4.09
N ASN A 208 12.90 4.07 2.86
CA ASN A 208 13.65 3.66 1.67
C ASN A 208 14.86 4.54 1.41
N ARG A 209 15.88 3.95 0.79
CA ARG A 209 17.04 4.69 0.32
C ARG A 209 16.66 5.71 -0.78
N HIS A 210 15.77 5.36 -1.70
CA HIS A 210 15.35 6.31 -2.72
C HIS A 210 14.57 7.52 -2.14
N VAL A 211 13.92 7.38 -0.98
CA VAL A 211 13.33 8.50 -0.23
C VAL A 211 14.43 9.38 0.38
N LEU A 212 15.46 8.74 0.97
CA LEU A 212 16.64 9.45 1.46
C LEU A 212 17.32 10.28 0.36
N GLU A 213 17.48 9.71 -0.85
CA GLU A 213 18.16 10.37 -1.99
C GLU A 213 17.44 11.64 -2.48
N ASP A 214 16.19 11.89 -2.06
CA ASP A 214 15.47 13.12 -2.35
C ASP A 214 15.91 14.30 -1.45
N PHE A 215 16.51 14.05 -0.28
CA PHE A 215 16.91 15.11 0.66
C PHE A 215 18.37 15.00 1.17
N ALA A 216 19.09 13.94 0.81
CA ALA A 216 20.50 13.77 1.16
C ALA A 216 21.29 13.17 0.00
N SER A 217 22.58 13.45 -0.04
CA SER A 217 23.52 12.95 -1.05
C SER A 217 24.73 12.28 -0.39
N PRO A 218 25.25 11.16 -0.94
CA PRO A 218 26.46 10.55 -0.44
C PRO A 218 27.67 11.46 -0.71
N LEU A 219 28.52 11.64 0.30
CA LEU A 219 29.77 12.39 0.14
C LEU A 219 30.80 11.56 -0.65
N PRO A 220 31.46 12.13 -1.65
CA PRO A 220 32.49 11.45 -2.42
C PRO A 220 33.80 11.38 -1.62
N ARG A 221 34.01 10.31 -0.82
CA ARG A 221 35.31 10.00 -0.19
C ARG A 221 35.53 8.50 -0.18
N ALA A 222 36.72 8.09 -0.66
CA ALA A 222 37.12 6.70 -0.80
C ALA A 222 37.43 5.99 0.53
N ASP A 223 37.74 6.73 1.61
CA ASP A 223 38.42 6.18 2.79
C ASP A 223 37.56 6.18 4.08
N THR A 224 36.28 6.55 4.01
CA THR A 224 35.40 6.53 5.19
C THR A 224 34.07 5.82 4.86
N PRO A 225 33.42 5.18 5.85
CA PRO A 225 32.04 4.71 5.67
C PRO A 225 31.22 5.85 5.06
N ARG A 226 30.49 5.53 4.00
CA ARG A 226 29.75 6.52 3.19
C ARG A 226 28.99 7.47 4.11
N ARG A 227 29.53 8.68 4.28
CA ARG A 227 28.82 9.76 4.96
C ARG A 227 27.87 10.40 3.97
N TRP A 228 26.72 10.77 4.48
CA TRP A 228 25.67 11.46 3.74
C TRP A 228 25.65 12.92 4.17
N GLN A 229 25.39 13.81 3.24
CA GLN A 229 25.16 15.22 3.49
C GLN A 229 23.68 15.53 3.24
N MET A 230 23.02 16.14 4.22
CA MET A 230 21.68 16.67 4.03
C MET A 230 21.76 17.84 3.05
N VAL A 231 21.01 17.75 1.93
CA VAL A 231 20.97 18.79 0.89
C VAL A 231 19.75 19.69 1.03
N ARG A 232 18.79 19.27 1.86
CA ARG A 232 17.64 20.06 2.31
C ARG A 232 17.20 19.64 3.70
N ALA A 233 16.48 20.51 4.38
CA ALA A 233 15.88 20.17 5.67
C ALA A 233 14.80 19.10 5.47
N ALA A 234 14.83 18.07 6.29
CA ALA A 234 13.86 16.99 6.27
C ALA A 234 13.25 16.76 7.65
N THR A 235 11.98 16.41 7.66
CA THR A 235 11.23 16.14 8.90
C THR A 235 10.35 14.92 8.71
N ILE A 236 9.96 14.30 9.84
CA ILE A 236 8.95 13.26 9.88
C ILE A 236 7.78 13.70 10.77
N ASP A 237 6.56 13.58 10.28
CA ASP A 237 5.32 13.96 10.97
C ASP A 237 4.48 12.72 11.26
N PHE A 238 4.27 12.42 12.55
CA PHE A 238 3.56 11.23 12.99
C PHE A 238 2.04 11.41 13.11
N SER A 239 1.50 12.58 12.82
CA SER A 239 0.04 12.79 12.85
C SER A 239 -0.70 12.02 11.74
N PRO A 240 -1.99 11.71 11.91
CA PRO A 240 -2.80 11.14 10.83
C PRO A 240 -2.91 12.06 9.61
N SER A 241 -2.90 13.37 9.80
CA SER A 241 -2.93 14.35 8.69
C SER A 241 -1.60 14.45 7.96
N GLY A 242 -0.48 14.06 8.61
CA GLY A 242 0.89 14.31 8.12
C GLY A 242 1.23 15.80 8.02
N ASN A 243 0.49 16.69 8.69
CA ASN A 243 0.72 18.13 8.68
C ASN A 243 0.33 18.77 10.01
N ASP A 244 0.91 18.24 11.10
CA ASP A 244 0.74 18.77 12.45
C ASP A 244 2.12 19.14 13.04
N PRO A 245 2.43 20.44 13.21
CA PRO A 245 3.72 20.85 13.78
C PRO A 245 4.02 20.24 15.16
N ALA A 246 2.99 19.93 15.96
CA ALA A 246 3.18 19.30 17.27
C ALA A 246 3.59 17.82 17.20
N GLN A 247 3.47 17.18 16.02
CA GLN A 247 3.83 15.79 15.78
C GLN A 247 5.08 15.65 14.90
N LYS A 248 5.74 16.77 14.57
CA LYS A 248 6.84 16.83 13.61
C LYS A 248 8.19 16.78 14.32
N PHE A 249 9.08 15.92 13.83
CA PHE A 249 10.43 15.72 14.33
C PHE A 249 11.45 16.01 13.23
N ALA A 250 12.55 16.65 13.55
CA ALA A 250 13.63 16.89 12.59
C ALA A 250 14.41 15.58 12.34
N ILE A 251 14.78 15.35 11.08
CA ILE A 251 15.73 14.32 10.67
C ILE A 251 17.12 14.96 10.70
N GLU A 252 18.02 14.38 11.50
CA GLU A 252 19.31 14.98 11.82
C GLU A 252 20.47 14.36 11.04
N GLU A 253 20.46 13.03 10.88
CA GLU A 253 21.60 12.30 10.33
C GLU A 253 21.14 11.01 9.64
N VAL A 254 21.96 10.55 8.70
CA VAL A 254 21.82 9.23 8.06
C VAL A 254 22.67 8.22 8.82
N ALA A 255 22.03 7.32 9.58
CA ALA A 255 22.71 6.27 10.33
C ALA A 255 23.15 5.10 9.45
N PHE A 256 22.35 4.77 8.44
CA PHE A 256 22.63 3.70 7.49
C PHE A 256 21.92 3.98 6.16
N ALA A 257 22.50 3.53 5.06
CA ALA A 257 21.84 3.45 3.76
C ALA A 257 22.33 2.22 2.99
N GLY A 258 21.46 1.57 2.28
CA GLY A 258 21.80 0.48 1.37
C GLY A 258 22.99 0.86 0.46
N PRO A 259 23.82 -0.08 0.02
CA PRO A 259 25.12 0.25 -0.58
C PRO A 259 25.03 0.86 -1.98
N GLN A 260 23.93 0.65 -2.69
CA GLN A 260 23.80 0.98 -4.11
C GLN A 260 22.70 2.02 -4.35
N GLN A 261 22.95 2.96 -5.25
CA GLN A 261 21.93 3.92 -5.68
C GLN A 261 20.71 3.22 -6.27
N ILE A 262 19.53 3.73 -5.94
CA ILE A 262 18.27 3.15 -6.39
C ILE A 262 17.75 3.91 -7.61
N ASN A 263 17.57 3.18 -8.69
CA ASN A 263 16.80 3.64 -9.83
C ASN A 263 15.35 3.23 -9.62
N ARG A 264 14.42 4.18 -9.63
CA ARG A 264 13.00 3.91 -9.39
C ARG A 264 12.35 3.06 -10.48
N LEU A 265 12.91 3.08 -11.69
CA LEU A 265 12.48 2.28 -12.83
C LEU A 265 13.70 1.81 -13.66
N PRO A 266 13.79 0.54 -14.06
CA PRO A 266 12.93 -0.57 -13.61
C PRO A 266 13.13 -0.91 -12.12
N ILE A 267 12.11 -1.54 -11.49
CA ILE A 267 12.19 -2.01 -10.10
C ILE A 267 13.36 -3.01 -10.00
N SER A 268 14.26 -2.78 -9.05
CA SER A 268 15.41 -3.65 -8.82
C SER A 268 15.22 -4.45 -7.54
N PHE A 269 15.16 -5.77 -7.65
CA PHE A 269 15.05 -6.69 -6.53
C PHE A 269 16.41 -7.09 -5.94
N ASP A 270 17.52 -6.72 -6.60
CA ASP A 270 18.88 -7.06 -6.19
C ASP A 270 19.55 -5.96 -5.36
N LYS A 271 18.91 -4.82 -5.20
CA LYS A 271 19.42 -3.67 -4.46
C LYS A 271 18.65 -3.48 -3.16
N LEU A 272 19.37 -3.18 -2.10
CA LEU A 272 18.79 -2.86 -0.80
C LEU A 272 18.30 -1.41 -0.79
N ASP A 273 17.00 -1.22 -0.96
CA ASP A 273 16.34 0.09 -0.91
C ASP A 273 15.87 0.40 0.52
N LEU A 274 16.83 0.55 1.44
CA LEU A 274 16.61 0.79 2.85
C LEU A 274 17.56 1.89 3.35
N ALA A 275 17.05 2.78 4.20
CA ALA A 275 17.82 3.74 4.97
C ALA A 275 17.35 3.80 6.43
N LEU A 276 18.27 4.07 7.35
CA LEU A 276 18.01 4.40 8.75
C LEU A 276 18.45 5.84 9.00
N LEU A 277 17.55 6.59 9.61
CA LEU A 277 17.69 8.01 9.88
C LEU A 277 17.70 8.25 11.39
N ARG A 278 18.63 9.10 11.87
CA ARG A 278 18.57 9.64 13.21
C ARG A 278 17.59 10.80 13.24
N VAL A 279 16.70 10.77 14.21
CA VAL A 279 15.70 11.82 14.42
C VAL A 279 15.73 12.30 15.86
N GLN A 280 15.25 13.51 16.10
CA GLN A 280 15.07 14.01 17.46
C GLN A 280 14.24 13.05 18.29
N THR A 281 14.66 12.79 19.53
CA THR A 281 13.90 11.97 20.49
C THR A 281 12.79 12.77 21.19
N VAL A 282 12.95 14.10 21.24
CA VAL A 282 11.94 15.06 21.71
C VAL A 282 11.89 16.20 20.70
N ASN A 283 10.72 16.53 20.21
CA ASN A 283 10.56 17.58 19.22
C ASN A 283 10.44 18.99 19.83
N ALA A 284 10.35 20.00 18.97
CA ALA A 284 10.25 21.41 19.40
C ALA A 284 8.98 21.71 20.24
N ALA A 285 7.94 20.88 20.13
CA ALA A 285 6.74 20.98 20.95
C ALA A 285 6.85 20.24 22.31
N GLY A 286 8.02 19.67 22.63
CA GLY A 286 8.27 18.89 23.84
C GLY A 286 7.68 17.47 23.81
N LYS A 287 7.24 16.99 22.65
CA LYS A 287 6.70 15.66 22.49
C LYS A 287 7.80 14.63 22.29
N ALA A 288 7.72 13.51 23.01
CA ALA A 288 8.62 12.38 22.82
C ALA A 288 8.29 11.64 21.50
N LEU A 289 9.35 11.06 20.90
CA LEU A 289 9.23 10.18 19.74
C LEU A 289 8.33 8.99 20.10
N PRO A 290 7.46 8.52 19.21
CA PRO A 290 6.66 7.32 19.43
C PRO A 290 7.51 6.07 19.71
N GLU A 291 6.94 5.13 20.45
CA GLU A 291 7.58 3.84 20.71
C GLU A 291 7.89 3.09 19.40
N PRO A 292 9.03 2.41 19.32
CA PRO A 292 9.44 1.73 18.10
C PRO A 292 8.63 0.47 17.82
N PHE A 293 8.46 0.16 16.54
CA PHE A 293 8.04 -1.18 16.14
C PHE A 293 9.03 -2.23 16.61
N ARG A 294 8.52 -3.34 17.09
CA ARG A 294 9.32 -4.56 17.19
C ARG A 294 9.56 -5.10 15.77
N VAL A 295 10.80 -5.16 15.35
CA VAL A 295 11.17 -5.74 14.06
C VAL A 295 11.29 -7.25 14.23
N ASN A 296 10.55 -8.02 13.42
CA ASN A 296 10.62 -9.47 13.46
C ASN A 296 11.99 -9.96 12.98
N ALA A 297 12.63 -10.79 13.81
CA ALA A 297 13.93 -11.39 13.49
C ALA A 297 13.80 -12.75 12.79
N ASP A 298 12.59 -13.28 12.66
CA ASP A 298 12.29 -14.59 12.07
C ASP A 298 11.46 -14.43 10.78
N SER A 299 11.79 -15.21 9.76
CA SER A 299 11.04 -15.27 8.51
C SER A 299 9.98 -16.39 8.50
N GLY A 300 9.76 -17.08 9.61
CA GLY A 300 8.74 -18.13 9.73
C GLY A 300 7.30 -17.67 9.52
N TRP A 301 7.06 -16.36 9.61
CA TRP A 301 5.77 -15.72 9.27
C TRP A 301 5.41 -15.84 7.78
N ARG A 302 6.36 -16.16 6.90
CA ARG A 302 6.19 -16.28 5.43
C ARG A 302 5.33 -17.46 4.99
N GLY A 303 4.64 -18.13 5.90
CA GLY A 303 3.65 -19.13 5.49
C GLY A 303 2.70 -18.54 4.46
N ALA A 304 2.26 -19.36 3.51
CA ALA A 304 1.16 -19.01 2.65
C ALA A 304 0.08 -18.40 3.55
N ASP A 305 -0.38 -17.17 3.23
CA ASP A 305 -1.56 -16.61 3.87
C ASP A 305 -1.34 -15.72 5.11
N ALA A 306 -0.12 -15.29 5.37
CA ALA A 306 0.10 -14.34 6.45
C ALA A 306 -0.74 -13.08 6.22
N ASN A 307 -1.63 -12.79 7.16
CA ASN A 307 -2.35 -11.53 7.16
C ASN A 307 -1.38 -10.39 7.47
N LEU A 308 -1.27 -9.45 6.56
CA LEU A 308 -0.40 -8.31 6.65
C LEU A 308 -1.20 -7.02 6.77
N PHE A 309 -0.52 -5.95 7.15
CA PHE A 309 -1.01 -4.59 6.99
C PHE A 309 0.11 -3.66 6.54
N VAL A 310 -0.25 -2.62 5.83
CA VAL A 310 0.64 -1.51 5.50
C VAL A 310 0.09 -0.25 6.15
N VAL A 311 0.94 0.52 6.81
CA VAL A 311 0.60 1.86 7.30
C VAL A 311 1.49 2.87 6.60
N GLY A 312 0.89 3.87 5.94
CA GLY A 312 1.65 4.86 5.23
C GLY A 312 0.83 6.05 4.73
N PHE A 313 1.48 6.88 3.93
CA PHE A 313 0.93 8.14 3.43
C PHE A 313 0.85 8.12 1.90
N PRO A 314 -0.24 7.62 1.31
CA PRO A 314 -0.41 7.62 -0.15
C PRO A 314 -0.46 9.05 -0.69
N ALA A 315 0.33 9.33 -1.72
CA ALA A 315 0.28 10.56 -2.49
C ALA A 315 -0.72 10.45 -3.66
N PRO A 316 -1.25 11.55 -4.18
CA PRO A 316 -2.02 11.52 -5.40
C PRO A 316 -1.22 10.83 -6.51
N PRO A 317 -1.82 9.91 -7.28
CA PRO A 317 -1.12 9.26 -8.37
C PRO A 317 -0.77 10.29 -9.46
N THR A 318 0.48 10.29 -9.89
CA THR A 318 0.96 11.15 -11.00
C THR A 318 0.62 10.56 -12.35
N THR A 319 0.41 9.26 -12.41
CA THR A 319 0.02 8.53 -13.62
C THR A 319 -1.08 7.54 -13.27
N VAL A 320 -2.07 7.42 -14.14
CA VAL A 320 -3.10 6.39 -14.08
C VAL A 320 -2.90 5.46 -15.28
N PRO A 321 -3.00 4.13 -15.10
CA PRO A 321 -2.90 3.20 -16.21
C PRO A 321 -3.84 3.57 -17.36
N ARG A 322 -3.38 3.30 -18.57
CA ARG A 322 -4.18 3.44 -19.79
C ARG A 322 -4.52 2.07 -20.35
N ASP A 323 -5.65 2.00 -21.03
CA ASP A 323 -6.04 0.80 -21.77
C ASP A 323 -5.20 0.63 -23.06
N GLU A 324 -5.44 -0.44 -23.78
CA GLU A 324 -4.75 -0.75 -25.05
C GLU A 324 -4.98 0.31 -26.15
N ARG A 325 -6.02 1.12 -26.01
CA ARG A 325 -6.37 2.22 -26.93
C ARG A 325 -5.77 3.57 -26.47
N GLY A 326 -5.02 3.56 -25.37
CA GLY A 326 -4.39 4.75 -24.80
C GLY A 326 -5.37 5.63 -23.99
N ALA A 327 -6.61 5.21 -23.76
CA ALA A 327 -7.56 5.91 -22.91
C ALA A 327 -7.26 5.62 -21.43
N LEU A 328 -7.57 6.59 -20.54
CA LEU A 328 -7.43 6.38 -19.11
C LEU A 328 -8.34 5.23 -18.64
N ARG A 329 -7.81 4.38 -17.79
CA ARG A 329 -8.56 3.34 -17.07
C ARG A 329 -9.49 4.02 -16.05
N HIS A 330 -10.71 4.33 -16.46
CA HIS A 330 -11.71 4.98 -15.59
C HIS A 330 -12.04 4.13 -14.36
N ASP A 331 -12.05 2.81 -14.48
CA ASP A 331 -12.20 1.88 -13.36
C ASP A 331 -11.16 2.10 -12.28
N VAL A 332 -9.89 2.31 -12.66
CA VAL A 332 -8.81 2.62 -11.71
C VAL A 332 -9.00 3.99 -11.06
N VAL A 333 -9.42 5.00 -11.85
CA VAL A 333 -9.68 6.35 -11.31
C VAL A 333 -10.82 6.32 -10.28
N GLU A 334 -11.89 5.61 -10.58
CA GLU A 334 -13.02 5.49 -9.68
C GLU A 334 -12.66 4.71 -8.44
N ARG A 335 -11.91 3.62 -8.58
CA ARG A 335 -11.37 2.86 -7.45
C ARG A 335 -10.52 3.72 -6.52
N LEU A 336 -9.65 4.56 -7.06
CA LEU A 336 -8.85 5.50 -6.28
C LEU A 336 -9.73 6.52 -5.53
N ARG A 337 -10.81 6.99 -6.17
CA ARG A 337 -11.76 7.89 -5.54
C ARG A 337 -12.52 7.22 -4.39
N GLU A 338 -12.91 5.99 -4.56
CA GLU A 338 -13.58 5.19 -3.52
C GLU A 338 -12.66 4.98 -2.31
N LEU A 339 -11.44 4.51 -2.54
CA LEU A 339 -10.47 4.21 -1.49
C LEU A 339 -10.02 5.45 -0.71
N PHE A 340 -9.77 6.54 -1.40
CA PHE A 340 -9.10 7.69 -0.81
C PHE A 340 -9.96 8.96 -0.76
N GLY A 341 -11.13 8.98 -1.41
CA GLY A 341 -12.06 10.12 -1.39
C GLY A 341 -11.41 11.45 -1.75
N LEU A 342 -10.31 11.46 -2.55
CA LEU A 342 -9.43 12.60 -2.81
C LEU A 342 -8.61 13.08 -1.59
N ASN A 343 -8.63 12.38 -0.46
CA ASN A 343 -7.92 12.72 0.77
C ASN A 343 -6.52 12.08 0.82
N TYR A 344 -5.70 12.38 -0.16
CA TYR A 344 -4.31 11.92 -0.20
C TYR A 344 -3.41 12.63 0.84
N ARG A 345 -2.20 12.09 1.01
CA ARG A 345 -1.13 12.63 1.88
C ARG A 345 -1.47 12.59 3.37
N ARG A 346 -2.48 11.84 3.75
CA ARG A 346 -2.79 11.49 5.13
C ARG A 346 -2.48 10.01 5.37
N LYS A 347 -2.45 9.62 6.63
CA LYS A 347 -2.16 8.23 7.03
C LYS A 347 -3.33 7.31 6.71
N TYR A 348 -3.01 6.18 6.07
CA TYR A 348 -3.94 5.08 5.81
C TYR A 348 -3.39 3.78 6.36
N PHE A 349 -4.30 2.93 6.76
CA PHE A 349 -4.08 1.54 7.10
C PHE A 349 -4.68 0.68 6.00
N SER A 350 -3.88 -0.22 5.44
CA SER A 350 -4.28 -1.10 4.33
C SER A 350 -3.98 -2.55 4.70
N PRO A 351 -4.96 -3.36 5.09
CA PRO A 351 -4.75 -4.78 5.30
C PRO A 351 -4.55 -5.49 3.96
N GLY A 352 -3.86 -6.62 4.00
CA GLY A 352 -3.58 -7.45 2.83
C GLY A 352 -2.98 -8.79 3.22
N LEU A 353 -2.49 -9.50 2.23
CA LEU A 353 -1.86 -10.81 2.39
C LEU A 353 -0.46 -10.83 1.83
N ALA A 354 0.39 -11.65 2.45
CA ALA A 354 1.64 -12.06 1.84
C ALA A 354 1.36 -12.91 0.59
N GLN A 355 2.17 -12.69 -0.43
CA GLN A 355 2.16 -13.45 -1.67
C GLN A 355 3.52 -14.14 -1.87
N ALA A 356 4.02 -14.21 -3.10
CA ALA A 356 5.29 -14.83 -3.41
C ALA A 356 6.46 -14.23 -2.61
N ALA A 357 7.36 -15.07 -2.12
CA ALA A 357 8.59 -14.65 -1.45
C ALA A 357 9.81 -15.06 -2.25
N ARG A 358 10.80 -14.16 -2.30
CA ARG A 358 12.15 -14.35 -2.85
C ARG A 358 13.15 -14.34 -1.70
N THR A 359 14.44 -14.31 -1.96
CA THR A 359 15.47 -14.41 -0.91
C THR A 359 15.26 -13.37 0.21
N TRP A 360 15.12 -12.08 -0.13
CA TRP A 360 15.01 -10.98 0.83
C TRP A 360 13.90 -9.96 0.45
N VAL A 361 13.05 -10.33 -0.49
CA VAL A 361 11.89 -9.57 -0.94
C VAL A 361 10.68 -10.49 -0.92
N PHE A 362 9.55 -9.96 -0.55
CA PHE A 362 8.26 -10.63 -0.71
C PHE A 362 7.25 -9.69 -1.37
N ASP A 363 6.28 -10.31 -2.01
CA ASP A 363 5.16 -9.64 -2.64
C ASP A 363 3.97 -9.59 -1.65
N HIS A 364 3.16 -8.55 -1.73
CA HIS A 364 1.93 -8.42 -0.96
C HIS A 364 0.86 -7.69 -1.76
N ASP A 365 -0.41 -7.85 -1.37
CA ASP A 365 -1.54 -7.25 -2.09
C ASP A 365 -2.21 -6.09 -1.35
N ALA A 366 -1.71 -5.67 -0.19
CA ALA A 366 -2.23 -4.49 0.49
C ALA A 366 -2.19 -3.26 -0.41
N THR A 367 -3.22 -2.42 -0.38
CA THR A 367 -3.32 -1.23 -1.22
C THR A 367 -2.25 -0.20 -0.89
N THR A 368 -1.44 0.17 -1.88
CA THR A 368 -0.43 1.24 -1.77
C THR A 368 -0.44 2.14 -3.01
N LEU A 369 0.10 3.35 -2.85
CA LEU A 369 0.34 4.30 -3.93
C LEU A 369 1.73 4.93 -3.76
N GLY A 370 2.14 5.76 -4.70
CA GLY A 370 3.28 6.66 -4.51
C GLY A 370 3.16 7.40 -3.18
N GLY A 371 4.29 7.64 -2.48
CA GLY A 371 4.28 8.17 -1.11
C GLY A 371 4.22 7.10 -0.01
N ASN A 372 3.74 5.88 -0.30
CA ASN A 372 3.89 4.73 0.59
C ASN A 372 5.32 4.14 0.59
N SER A 373 6.22 4.61 -0.26
CA SER A 373 7.64 4.26 -0.18
C SER A 373 8.17 4.48 1.23
N GLY A 374 8.72 3.45 1.87
CA GLY A 374 9.17 3.48 3.25
C GLY A 374 8.11 3.12 4.30
N SER A 375 6.91 2.73 3.88
CA SER A 375 5.88 2.23 4.79
C SER A 375 6.29 0.92 5.45
N VAL A 376 5.88 0.76 6.70
CA VAL A 376 5.97 -0.53 7.37
C VAL A 376 5.01 -1.53 6.74
N VAL A 377 5.47 -2.76 6.57
CA VAL A 377 4.60 -3.92 6.40
C VAL A 377 4.64 -4.69 7.71
N GLY A 378 3.50 -4.73 8.39
CA GLY A 378 3.34 -5.44 9.66
C GLY A 378 2.63 -6.77 9.48
N HIS A 379 2.93 -7.74 10.34
CA HIS A 379 2.20 -9.00 10.42
C HIS A 379 1.01 -8.83 11.38
N LEU A 380 -0.18 -9.15 10.93
CA LEU A 380 -1.41 -8.99 11.72
C LEU A 380 -1.59 -10.18 12.68
N THR A 381 -0.70 -10.25 13.67
CA THR A 381 -0.70 -11.23 14.78
C THR A 381 -0.60 -10.50 16.11
N GLY A 382 -0.68 -11.20 17.22
CA GLY A 382 -0.88 -10.64 18.56
C GLY A 382 0.01 -9.46 18.99
N ASP A 383 1.26 -9.38 18.50
CA ASP A 383 2.20 -8.29 18.83
C ASP A 383 2.55 -7.38 17.65
N LEU A 384 1.84 -7.55 16.54
CA LEU A 384 1.89 -6.69 15.35
C LEU A 384 3.31 -6.31 14.88
N PRO A 385 4.25 -7.27 14.74
CA PRO A 385 5.63 -6.95 14.43
C PRO A 385 5.79 -6.39 13.02
N ALA A 386 6.79 -5.51 12.82
CA ALA A 386 7.24 -5.11 11.50
C ALA A 386 7.98 -6.28 10.84
N VAL A 387 7.49 -6.76 9.72
CA VAL A 387 8.08 -7.85 8.92
C VAL A 387 8.68 -7.36 7.62
N GLY A 388 8.27 -6.19 7.13
CA GLY A 388 8.72 -5.67 5.85
C GLY A 388 8.82 -4.16 5.78
N LEU A 389 9.62 -3.71 4.80
CA LEU A 389 9.72 -2.33 4.35
C LEU A 389 9.21 -2.25 2.91
N HIS A 390 8.06 -1.64 2.70
CA HIS A 390 7.50 -1.44 1.36
C HIS A 390 8.38 -0.49 0.53
N PHE A 391 8.71 -0.86 -0.72
CA PHE A 391 9.59 -0.05 -1.55
C PHE A 391 9.09 0.18 -2.99
N ALA A 392 8.21 -0.68 -3.50
CA ALA A 392 7.72 -0.55 -4.88
C ALA A 392 6.37 -1.27 -5.05
N GLY A 393 5.68 -0.96 -6.14
CA GLY A 393 4.48 -1.66 -6.56
C GLY A 393 4.27 -1.58 -8.05
N ASP A 394 3.75 -2.65 -8.61
CA ASP A 394 3.23 -2.71 -9.98
C ASP A 394 1.71 -2.54 -9.95
N TRP A 395 1.19 -1.63 -10.77
CA TRP A 395 -0.24 -1.42 -10.89
C TRP A 395 -0.99 -2.74 -11.17
N LEU A 396 -1.99 -3.04 -10.33
CA LEU A 396 -2.89 -4.19 -10.47
C LEU A 396 -2.23 -5.58 -10.40
N ARG A 397 -0.97 -5.67 -9.97
CA ARG A 397 -0.25 -6.95 -9.86
C ARG A 397 0.12 -7.26 -8.42
N ALA A 398 1.17 -6.64 -7.93
CA ALA A 398 1.67 -6.86 -6.59
C ALA A 398 2.43 -5.64 -6.09
N ASN A 399 2.51 -5.49 -4.80
CA ASN A 399 3.41 -4.59 -4.11
C ASN A 399 4.59 -5.38 -3.55
N HIS A 400 5.74 -4.73 -3.40
CA HIS A 400 7.00 -5.37 -3.04
C HIS A 400 7.55 -4.79 -1.76
N ALA A 401 8.00 -5.65 -0.86
CA ALA A 401 8.64 -5.25 0.39
C ALA A 401 9.94 -6.03 0.63
N HIS A 402 10.93 -5.36 1.24
CA HIS A 402 12.09 -6.05 1.80
C HIS A 402 11.68 -6.82 3.04
N ASP A 403 12.08 -8.08 3.15
CA ASP A 403 11.93 -8.88 4.35
C ASP A 403 12.97 -8.46 5.39
N LEU A 404 12.51 -7.86 6.47
CA LEU A 404 13.40 -7.27 7.48
C LEU A 404 14.24 -8.33 8.20
N ALA A 405 13.72 -9.53 8.41
CA ALA A 405 14.48 -10.62 9.02
C ALA A 405 15.66 -11.04 8.12
N GLN A 406 15.42 -11.23 6.82
CA GLN A 406 16.46 -11.60 5.86
C GLN A 406 17.45 -10.46 5.63
N VAL A 407 17.00 -9.24 5.51
CA VAL A 407 17.86 -8.06 5.37
C VAL A 407 18.77 -7.92 6.58
N ARG A 408 18.25 -8.14 7.79
CA ARG A 408 18.98 -8.08 9.04
C ARG A 408 20.08 -9.16 9.13
N LEU A 409 19.82 -10.35 8.65
CA LEU A 409 20.78 -11.47 8.59
C LEU A 409 21.90 -11.21 7.57
N THR A 410 21.57 -10.56 6.44
CA THR A 410 22.51 -10.41 5.31
C THR A 410 23.23 -9.07 5.30
N THR A 411 22.82 -8.11 6.15
CA THR A 411 23.39 -6.75 6.18
C THR A 411 24.16 -6.50 7.47
N PRO A 412 25.50 -6.56 7.44
CA PRO A 412 26.32 -6.28 8.63
C PRO A 412 26.05 -4.89 9.21
N GLY A 413 25.92 -4.82 10.53
CA GLY A 413 25.70 -3.57 11.26
C GLY A 413 24.24 -3.11 11.36
N LEU A 414 23.33 -3.66 10.56
CA LEU A 414 21.92 -3.29 10.65
C LEU A 414 21.29 -3.76 11.97
N ALA A 415 21.65 -4.96 12.43
CA ALA A 415 21.16 -5.52 13.70
C ALA A 415 21.56 -4.70 14.95
N ALA A 416 22.61 -3.91 14.88
CA ALA A 416 23.03 -3.02 15.96
C ALA A 416 22.19 -1.72 16.02
N LEU A 417 21.55 -1.35 14.92
CA LEU A 417 20.73 -0.13 14.81
C LEU A 417 19.24 -0.43 14.94
N VAL A 418 18.87 -1.69 14.68
CA VAL A 418 17.49 -2.18 14.71
C VAL A 418 17.46 -3.36 15.68
N PRO A 419 17.13 -3.16 16.96
CA PRO A 419 17.13 -4.18 18.00
C PRO A 419 16.07 -5.29 17.81
#